data_2468039f558aff3a6c2ea666f3dde465
#
_entry.id   2468039f558aff3a6c2ea666f3dde465
#
_cell.length_a   1.000
_cell.length_b   1.000
_cell.length_c   1.000
_cell.angle_alpha   90.00
_cell.angle_beta   90.00
_cell.angle_gamma   90.00
#
_symmetry.space_group_name_H-M   'P 1'
#
loop_
_entity.id
_entity.type
_entity.pdbx_description
1 polymer ?
#
loop_
_entity_poly.entity_id
_entity_poly.type
_entity_poly.pdbx_seq_one_letter_code
_entity_poly.pdbx_strand_id
1 'polypeptide(L)'
;MNTYRTGLFSEFLARMYLRCHGFRIVKSRYITGRNTGRAEIDIIAKRRNLLIFVEVKHRPTLSDGWDAITARQSVRLRNAAENYIAKNAWRGDARFDVIVVCGWRIHWARGAI
;
A
#
# COMPACT_ATOMS: atom_id res chain seq x y z
N MET A 1 -3.76 -22.24 -6.25
CA MET A 1 -4.50 -20.98 -6.29
C MET A 1 -3.81 -20.03 -7.26
N ASN A 2 -4.59 -19.33 -8.03
CA ASN A 2 -4.08 -18.38 -9.00
C ASN A 2 -3.48 -17.16 -8.28
N THR A 3 -2.32 -16.70 -8.71
CA THR A 3 -1.59 -15.56 -8.09
C THR A 3 -2.44 -14.28 -8.06
N TYR A 4 -3.23 -14.05 -9.10
CA TYR A 4 -4.11 -12.88 -9.16
C TYR A 4 -5.17 -12.91 -8.04
N ARG A 5 -5.82 -14.06 -7.83
CA ARG A 5 -6.82 -14.22 -6.77
C ARG A 5 -6.19 -14.07 -5.39
N THR A 6 -4.99 -14.61 -5.21
CA THR A 6 -4.26 -14.49 -3.94
C THR A 6 -3.96 -13.03 -3.65
N GLY A 7 -3.53 -12.27 -4.66
CA GLY A 7 -3.26 -10.85 -4.53
C GLY A 7 -4.51 -10.05 -4.16
N LEU A 8 -5.64 -10.32 -4.82
CA LEU A 8 -6.91 -9.67 -4.52
C LEU A 8 -7.38 -9.97 -3.09
N PHE A 9 -7.23 -11.21 -2.66
CA PHE A 9 -7.61 -11.61 -1.31
C PHE A 9 -6.73 -10.93 -0.26
N SER A 10 -5.42 -10.85 -0.51
CA SER A 10 -4.48 -10.18 0.40
C SER A 10 -4.79 -8.69 0.53
N GLU A 11 -5.10 -8.01 -0.57
CA GLU A 11 -5.48 -6.61 -0.55
C GLU A 11 -6.82 -6.41 0.19
N PHE A 12 -7.76 -7.32 0.00
CA PHE A 12 -9.02 -7.29 0.74
C PHE A 12 -8.78 -7.41 2.24
N LEU A 13 -7.97 -8.38 2.67
CA LEU A 13 -7.63 -8.55 4.08
C LEU A 13 -6.94 -7.32 4.65
N ALA A 14 -6.01 -6.74 3.88
CA ALA A 14 -5.31 -5.53 4.30
C ALA A 14 -6.27 -4.36 4.50
N ARG A 15 -7.22 -4.16 3.60
CA ARG A 15 -8.23 -3.11 3.74
C ARG A 15 -9.09 -3.31 4.98
N MET A 16 -9.55 -4.54 5.21
CA MET A 16 -10.36 -4.84 6.40
C MET A 16 -9.57 -4.61 7.68
N TYR A 17 -8.30 -5.00 7.68
CA TYR A 17 -7.41 -4.79 8.81
C TYR A 17 -7.24 -3.31 9.14
N LEU A 18 -7.02 -2.49 8.11
CA LEU A 18 -6.89 -1.04 8.27
C LEU A 18 -8.18 -0.40 8.78
N ARG A 19 -9.33 -0.85 8.27
CA ARG A 19 -10.63 -0.37 8.76
C ARG A 19 -10.82 -0.69 10.24
N CYS A 20 -10.40 -1.87 10.67
CA CYS A 20 -10.47 -2.24 12.09
C CYS A 20 -9.58 -1.36 12.97
N HIS A 21 -8.59 -0.69 12.39
CA HIS A 21 -7.72 0.26 13.08
C HIS A 21 -8.14 1.72 12.87
N GLY A 22 -9.36 1.94 12.40
CA GLY A 22 -9.93 3.28 12.27
C GLY A 22 -9.58 4.02 11.00
N PHE A 23 -8.98 3.35 10.02
CA PHE A 23 -8.67 3.98 8.74
C PHE A 23 -9.85 3.87 7.78
N ARG A 24 -10.07 4.93 7.02
CA ARG A 24 -10.99 4.93 5.90
C ARG A 24 -10.21 4.66 4.63
N ILE A 25 -10.66 3.73 3.81
CA ILE A 25 -10.01 3.44 2.52
C ILE A 25 -10.43 4.53 1.53
N VAL A 26 -9.47 5.30 1.07
CA VAL A 26 -9.69 6.42 0.14
C VAL A 26 -9.61 5.94 -1.30
N LYS A 27 -8.61 5.13 -1.61
CA LYS A 27 -8.41 4.55 -2.94
C LYS A 27 -7.84 3.15 -2.84
N SER A 28 -8.26 2.30 -3.78
CA SER A 28 -7.63 0.99 -4.00
C SER A 28 -7.03 1.01 -5.40
N ARG A 29 -5.79 0.53 -5.52
CA ARG A 29 -5.07 0.44 -6.80
C ARG A 29 -4.98 1.78 -7.53
N TYR A 30 -4.35 2.75 -6.87
CA TYR A 30 -4.11 4.04 -7.48
C TYR A 30 -2.95 3.94 -8.47
N ILE A 31 -3.22 4.21 -9.74
CA ILE A 31 -2.25 4.05 -10.82
C ILE A 31 -1.93 5.41 -11.43
N THR A 32 -0.64 5.70 -11.61
CA THR A 32 -0.15 6.92 -12.26
C THR A 32 0.85 6.59 -13.36
N GLY A 33 1.10 7.56 -14.24
CA GLY A 33 2.15 7.43 -15.24
C GLY A 33 1.95 6.32 -16.24
N ARG A 34 0.72 6.10 -16.70
CA ARG A 34 0.42 5.03 -17.65
C ARG A 34 1.25 5.04 -18.91
N ASN A 35 1.69 6.25 -19.32
CA ASN A 35 2.47 6.44 -20.53
C ASN A 35 3.94 6.72 -20.28
N THR A 36 4.34 6.89 -19.00
CA THR A 36 5.68 7.40 -18.67
C THR A 36 6.30 6.72 -17.43
N GLY A 37 6.18 5.46 -17.30
CA GLY A 37 6.70 4.77 -16.11
C GLY A 37 5.62 4.59 -15.06
N ARG A 38 4.77 3.63 -15.34
CA ARG A 38 3.63 3.28 -14.50
C ARG A 38 4.04 3.00 -13.06
N ALA A 39 3.34 3.65 -12.12
CA ALA A 39 3.46 3.38 -10.70
C ALA A 39 2.08 3.07 -10.13
N GLU A 40 2.02 2.20 -9.13
CA GLU A 40 0.78 1.76 -8.53
C GLU A 40 0.93 1.74 -7.01
N ILE A 41 -0.11 2.24 -6.33
CA ILE A 41 -0.24 2.14 -4.87
C ILE A 41 -1.42 1.24 -4.58
N ASP A 42 -1.21 0.18 -3.82
CA ASP A 42 -2.26 -0.80 -3.55
C ASP A 42 -3.40 -0.22 -2.76
N ILE A 43 -3.10 0.54 -1.71
CA ILE A 43 -4.12 1.14 -0.85
C ILE A 43 -3.69 2.54 -0.43
N ILE A 44 -4.62 3.48 -0.52
CA ILE A 44 -4.48 4.80 0.11
C ILE A 44 -5.57 4.90 1.17
N ALA A 45 -5.18 5.14 2.42
CA ALA A 45 -6.12 5.19 3.53
C ALA A 45 -5.85 6.42 4.40
N LYS A 46 -6.88 6.85 5.11
CA LYS A 46 -6.84 8.08 5.91
C LYS A 46 -7.41 7.85 7.29
N ARG A 47 -6.74 8.38 8.30
CA ARG A 47 -7.26 8.49 9.66
C ARG A 47 -6.86 9.85 10.23
N ARG A 48 -7.86 10.69 10.54
CA ARG A 48 -7.63 12.06 11.02
C ARG A 48 -6.74 12.84 10.04
N ASN A 49 -5.60 13.35 10.50
CA ASN A 49 -4.67 14.14 9.69
C ASN A 49 -3.56 13.30 9.06
N LEU A 50 -3.70 11.98 9.08
CA LEU A 50 -2.70 11.06 8.53
C LEU A 50 -3.23 10.35 7.29
N LEU A 51 -2.46 10.45 6.21
CA LEU A 51 -2.69 9.72 4.98
C LEU A 51 -1.60 8.66 4.86
N ILE A 52 -1.98 7.40 4.67
CA ILE A 52 -1.01 6.32 4.48
C ILE A 52 -1.10 5.76 3.07
N PHE A 53 0.07 5.47 2.51
CA PHE A 53 0.22 4.82 1.21
C PHE A 53 0.78 3.45 1.49
N VAL A 54 0.03 2.41 1.15
CA VAL A 54 0.31 1.05 1.59
C VAL A 54 0.62 0.13 0.42
N GLU A 55 1.76 -0.54 0.51
CA GLU A 55 2.12 -1.64 -0.38
C GLU A 55 1.72 -2.94 0.31
N VAL A 56 0.98 -3.79 -0.38
CA VAL A 56 0.54 -5.09 0.14
C VAL A 56 1.31 -6.20 -0.56
N LYS A 57 1.92 -7.07 0.22
CA LYS A 57 2.64 -8.23 -0.28
C LYS A 57 2.07 -9.50 0.33
N HIS A 58 1.88 -10.52 -0.49
CA HIS A 58 1.53 -11.87 -0.04
C HIS A 58 2.74 -12.77 -0.25
N ARG A 59 3.26 -13.32 0.85
CA ARG A 59 4.44 -14.18 0.80
C ARG A 59 4.32 -15.28 1.84
N PRO A 60 5.02 -16.42 1.65
CA PRO A 60 4.98 -17.53 2.61
C PRO A 60 5.56 -17.16 3.97
N THR A 61 6.57 -16.29 4.00
CA THR A 61 7.19 -15.85 5.24
C THR A 61 7.23 -14.32 5.32
N LEU A 62 7.35 -13.80 6.54
CA LEU A 62 7.47 -12.35 6.76
C LEU A 62 8.76 -11.80 6.14
N SER A 63 9.87 -12.53 6.25
CA SER A 63 11.15 -12.15 5.65
C SER A 63 11.03 -12.00 4.14
N ASP A 64 10.41 -12.97 3.46
CA ASP A 64 10.19 -12.89 2.01
C ASP A 64 9.34 -11.68 1.65
N GLY A 65 8.40 -11.30 2.51
CA GLY A 65 7.56 -10.12 2.31
C GLY A 65 8.37 -8.83 2.33
N TRP A 66 9.23 -8.67 3.32
CA TRP A 66 10.09 -7.49 3.42
C TRP A 66 11.09 -7.40 2.26
N ASP A 67 11.66 -8.54 1.87
CA ASP A 67 12.64 -8.61 0.78
C ASP A 67 12.03 -8.34 -0.59
N ALA A 68 10.70 -8.39 -0.70
CA ALA A 68 10.00 -8.12 -1.95
C ALA A 68 9.95 -6.62 -2.30
N ILE A 69 10.25 -5.74 -1.35
CA ILE A 69 10.24 -4.30 -1.59
C ILE A 69 11.61 -3.86 -2.10
N THR A 70 11.69 -3.47 -3.37
CA THR A 70 12.93 -3.01 -3.98
C THR A 70 13.07 -1.49 -3.91
N ALA A 71 14.31 -0.98 -4.07
CA ALA A 71 14.56 0.46 -4.14
C ALA A 71 13.79 1.11 -5.28
N ARG A 72 13.74 0.46 -6.45
CA ARG A 72 12.99 0.94 -7.62
C ARG A 72 11.50 1.07 -7.30
N GLN A 73 10.93 0.07 -6.62
CA GLN A 73 9.54 0.08 -6.23
C GLN A 73 9.24 1.22 -5.24
N SER A 74 10.15 1.44 -4.29
CA SER A 74 10.02 2.54 -3.32
C SER A 74 9.99 3.91 -4.02
N VAL A 75 10.84 4.13 -5.01
CA VAL A 75 10.85 5.38 -5.79
C VAL A 75 9.53 5.55 -6.53
N ARG A 76 9.04 4.52 -7.18
CA ARG A 76 7.75 4.57 -7.90
C ARG A 76 6.60 4.87 -6.98
N LEU A 77 6.59 4.23 -5.80
CA LEU A 77 5.56 4.43 -4.80
C LEU A 77 5.55 5.89 -4.32
N ARG A 78 6.73 6.46 -4.04
CA ARG A 78 6.85 7.87 -3.64
C ARG A 78 6.36 8.83 -4.72
N ASN A 79 6.71 8.56 -5.98
CA ASN A 79 6.26 9.39 -7.09
C ASN A 79 4.74 9.36 -7.24
N ALA A 80 4.13 8.19 -7.11
CA ALA A 80 2.68 8.06 -7.17
C ALA A 80 2.01 8.77 -6.00
N ALA A 81 2.60 8.69 -4.81
CA ALA A 81 2.08 9.36 -3.62
C ALA A 81 2.15 10.89 -3.76
N GLU A 82 3.25 11.42 -4.25
CA GLU A 82 3.40 12.85 -4.51
C GLU A 82 2.36 13.34 -5.51
N ASN A 83 2.10 12.55 -6.55
CA ASN A 83 1.05 12.86 -7.52
C ASN A 83 -0.33 12.94 -6.86
N TYR A 84 -0.65 11.97 -6.00
CA TYR A 84 -1.92 11.97 -5.28
C TYR A 84 -2.04 13.17 -4.36
N ILE A 85 -1.00 13.46 -3.59
CA ILE A 85 -0.97 14.59 -2.65
C ILE A 85 -1.21 15.91 -3.39
N ALA A 86 -0.53 16.11 -4.51
CA ALA A 86 -0.68 17.33 -5.31
C ALA A 86 -2.08 17.45 -5.89
N LYS A 87 -2.59 16.38 -6.48
CA LYS A 87 -3.93 16.39 -7.11
C LYS A 87 -5.04 16.67 -6.11
N ASN A 88 -4.91 16.19 -4.88
CA ASN A 88 -5.95 16.30 -3.87
C ASN A 88 -5.67 17.39 -2.85
N ALA A 89 -4.61 18.17 -3.05
CA ALA A 89 -4.19 19.26 -2.16
C ALA A 89 -4.12 18.81 -0.69
N TRP A 90 -3.61 17.60 -0.45
CA TRP A 90 -3.46 17.10 0.90
C TRP A 90 -2.37 17.87 1.64
N ARG A 91 -2.70 18.37 2.83
CA ARG A 91 -1.77 19.18 3.64
C ARG A 91 -1.46 18.57 5.00
N GLY A 92 -2.00 17.40 5.29
CA GLY A 92 -1.74 16.70 6.54
C GLY A 92 -0.47 15.87 6.47
N ASP A 93 -0.34 14.97 7.44
CA ASP A 93 0.80 14.05 7.49
C ASP A 93 0.63 12.93 6.46
N ALA A 94 1.74 12.39 6.01
CA ALA A 94 1.77 11.27 5.07
C ALA A 94 2.82 10.27 5.52
N ARG A 95 2.53 8.99 5.30
CA ARG A 95 3.42 7.90 5.70
C ARG A 95 3.31 6.75 4.71
N PHE A 96 4.43 6.06 4.51
CA PHE A 96 4.48 4.89 3.63
C PHE A 96 4.57 3.62 4.48
N ASP A 97 3.59 2.76 4.32
CA ASP A 97 3.48 1.53 5.09
C ASP A 97 3.55 0.30 4.20
N VAL A 98 3.94 -0.82 4.78
CA VAL A 98 3.92 -2.11 4.11
C VAL A 98 3.08 -3.07 4.94
N ILE A 99 2.18 -3.78 4.29
CA ILE A 99 1.44 -4.87 4.90
C ILE A 99 1.84 -6.17 4.21
N VAL A 100 2.35 -7.11 4.99
CA VAL A 100 2.68 -8.44 4.49
C VAL A 100 1.62 -9.42 5.00
N VAL A 101 0.99 -10.13 4.08
CA VAL A 101 0.01 -11.16 4.38
C VAL A 101 0.67 -12.53 4.22
N CYS A 102 0.79 -13.26 5.32
CA CYS A 102 1.35 -14.61 5.36
C CYS A 102 0.21 -15.58 5.72
N GLY A 103 -0.45 -16.14 4.69
CA GLY A 103 -1.67 -16.92 4.91
C GLY A 103 -2.77 -16.03 5.50
N TRP A 104 -3.16 -16.30 6.73
CA TRP A 104 -4.14 -15.49 7.47
C TRP A 104 -3.50 -14.47 8.40
N ARG A 105 -2.17 -14.48 8.53
CA ARG A 105 -1.46 -13.56 9.40
C ARG A 105 -1.17 -12.27 8.65
N ILE A 106 -1.42 -11.14 9.31
CA ILE A 106 -1.20 -9.83 8.76
C ILE A 106 -0.13 -9.12 9.58
N HIS A 107 0.92 -8.66 8.91
CA HIS A 107 2.01 -7.90 9.53
C HIS A 107 2.06 -6.52 8.92
N TRP A 108 1.93 -5.51 9.75
CA TRP A 108 1.88 -4.13 9.31
C TRP A 108 3.11 -3.38 9.81
N ALA A 109 3.96 -2.96 8.87
CA ALA A 109 5.13 -2.14 9.18
C ALA A 109 4.84 -0.69 8.82
N ARG A 110 4.72 0.14 9.81
CA ARG A 110 4.43 1.56 9.69
C ARG A 110 5.71 2.32 9.37
N GLY A 111 5.64 3.21 8.38
CA GLY A 111 6.80 4.00 7.99
C GLY A 111 7.95 3.15 7.46
N ALA A 112 7.65 2.05 6.77
CA ALA A 112 8.65 1.08 6.34
C ALA A 112 9.33 1.43 5.01
N ILE A 113 8.89 2.46 4.34
CA ILE A 113 9.44 2.87 3.05
C ILE A 113 9.90 4.32 3.10
#